data_cc6803eb9c7de31ffc239a141e10c552
#
_entry.id   cc6803eb9c7de31ffc239a141e10c552
#
_cell.length_a   1.000
_cell.length_b   1.000
_cell.length_c   1.000
_cell.angle_alpha   90.00
_cell.angle_beta   90.00
_cell.angle_gamma   90.00
#
_symmetry.space_group_name_H-M   'P 1'
#
loop_
_entity.id
_entity.type
_entity.pdbx_description
1 polymer ?
#
loop_
_entity_poly.entity_id
_entity_poly.type
_entity_poly.pdbx_seq_one_letter_code
_entity_poly.pdbx_strand_id
1 'polypeptide(L)'
;MVNVKKWTALLLLLGLLASLLCGCVDIPGAAGTPLQQELLRLLEDEPGSAPAPAQEEPDPAPAETVPDEDGSYTTKEDVCAYLIAYGHLPPNFITKEEAQAAGWEGGSLEKYCPGKCIGGDRFGNREGRLPSAKGRTWTECDINTLGARSRGAERIVFSNDGLIYYTGDHYESFQLLHGEP
;
A
#
# COMPACT_ATOMS: atom_id res chain seq x y z
N MET A 1 -35.82 -0.55 1.99
CA MET A 1 -36.33 -0.77 3.37
C MET A 1 -35.30 -1.63 4.09
N VAL A 2 -34.46 -1.02 4.90
CA VAL A 2 -33.38 -1.69 5.64
C VAL A 2 -33.98 -2.37 6.86
N ASN A 3 -33.59 -3.60 7.10
CA ASN A 3 -34.19 -4.51 8.08
C ASN A 3 -33.75 -4.13 9.53
N VAL A 4 -34.50 -3.23 10.15
CA VAL A 4 -34.26 -2.69 11.51
C VAL A 4 -34.28 -3.78 12.59
N LYS A 5 -34.93 -4.93 12.33
CA LYS A 5 -35.05 -6.04 13.29
C LYS A 5 -33.76 -6.80 13.58
N LYS A 6 -32.73 -6.70 12.72
CA LYS A 6 -31.44 -7.39 12.96
C LYS A 6 -30.47 -6.60 13.85
N TRP A 7 -30.66 -5.30 13.96
CA TRP A 7 -29.79 -4.42 14.77
C TRP A 7 -30.18 -4.39 16.25
N THR A 8 -31.46 -4.59 16.58
CA THR A 8 -31.95 -4.65 17.97
C THR A 8 -31.47 -5.90 18.70
N ALA A 9 -31.31 -7.03 17.99
CA ALA A 9 -30.81 -8.28 18.59
C ALA A 9 -29.30 -8.21 18.90
N LEU A 10 -28.52 -7.45 18.10
CA LEU A 10 -27.06 -7.29 18.31
C LEU A 10 -26.76 -6.39 19.51
N LEU A 11 -27.55 -5.35 19.76
CA LEU A 11 -27.37 -4.44 20.89
C LEU A 11 -27.76 -5.08 22.24
N LEU A 12 -28.72 -6.01 22.26
CA LEU A 12 -29.08 -6.75 23.47
C LEU A 12 -28.03 -7.80 23.85
N LEU A 13 -27.30 -8.36 22.88
CA LEU A 13 -26.23 -9.33 23.14
C LEU A 13 -24.97 -8.66 23.71
N LEU A 14 -24.69 -7.43 23.30
CA LEU A 14 -23.54 -6.64 23.81
C LEU A 14 -23.77 -6.13 25.25
N GLY A 15 -25.03 -5.88 25.63
CA GLY A 15 -25.40 -5.45 26.99
C GLY A 15 -25.25 -6.54 28.06
N LEU A 16 -25.37 -7.81 27.69
CA LEU A 16 -25.29 -8.92 28.62
C LEU A 16 -23.86 -9.36 28.97
N LEU A 17 -22.89 -9.02 28.14
CA LEU A 17 -21.47 -9.37 28.34
C LEU A 17 -20.72 -8.38 29.24
N ALA A 18 -21.26 -7.18 29.47
CA ALA A 18 -20.62 -6.14 30.29
C ALA A 18 -20.86 -6.30 31.80
N SER A 19 -21.75 -7.19 32.23
CA SER A 19 -22.16 -7.34 33.64
C SER A 19 -21.40 -8.43 34.44
N LEU A 20 -20.40 -9.08 33.84
CA LEU A 20 -19.70 -10.23 34.46
C LEU A 20 -18.27 -9.93 34.91
N LEU A 21 -17.80 -8.69 34.86
CA LEU A 21 -16.40 -8.31 35.20
C LEU A 21 -16.27 -7.32 36.37
N CYS A 22 -17.21 -7.25 37.29
CA CYS A 22 -17.06 -6.49 38.52
C CYS A 22 -17.28 -7.37 39.73
N GLY A 23 -16.29 -8.22 40.02
CA GLY A 23 -16.22 -8.99 41.27
C GLY A 23 -14.91 -8.64 41.98
N CYS A 24 -14.95 -7.61 42.84
CA CYS A 24 -13.90 -7.36 43.82
C CYS A 24 -13.94 -8.51 44.85
N VAL A 25 -12.87 -9.30 44.91
CA VAL A 25 -12.60 -10.20 46.02
C VAL A 25 -11.48 -9.58 46.85
N ASP A 26 -11.82 -8.98 47.99
CA ASP A 26 -10.89 -8.65 49.04
C ASP A 26 -10.41 -9.94 49.72
N ILE A 27 -9.12 -10.25 49.62
CA ILE A 27 -8.46 -11.28 50.41
C ILE A 27 -7.61 -10.57 51.48
N PRO A 28 -7.96 -10.63 52.75
CA PRO A 28 -7.11 -10.10 53.79
C PRO A 28 -5.98 -11.09 54.15
N GLY A 29 -4.73 -10.63 54.03
CA GLY A 29 -3.62 -11.08 54.83
C GLY A 29 -3.02 -12.44 54.49
N ALA A 30 -2.00 -12.46 53.63
CA ALA A 30 -0.97 -13.47 53.70
C ALA A 30 0.39 -12.76 53.77
N ALA A 31 0.91 -12.66 54.98
CA ALA A 31 2.32 -12.29 55.20
C ALA A 31 3.20 -13.32 54.49
N GLY A 32 4.00 -12.86 53.52
CA GLY A 32 4.94 -13.72 52.82
C GLY A 32 5.91 -14.37 53.80
N THR A 33 6.15 -15.67 53.62
CA THR A 33 7.08 -16.43 54.43
C THR A 33 8.53 -15.90 54.23
N PRO A 34 9.42 -16.04 55.27
CA PRO A 34 10.78 -15.53 55.21
C PRO A 34 11.60 -16.04 54.01
N LEU A 35 11.23 -17.20 53.46
CA LEU A 35 11.87 -17.79 52.28
C LEU A 35 11.60 -17.06 50.97
N GLN A 36 10.47 -16.35 50.86
CA GLN A 36 10.18 -15.56 49.66
C GLN A 36 10.89 -14.21 49.64
N GLN A 37 11.20 -13.64 50.82
CA GLN A 37 12.01 -12.42 50.92
C GLN A 37 13.49 -12.67 50.66
N GLU A 38 14.01 -13.85 51.03
CA GLU A 38 15.40 -14.24 50.77
C GLU A 38 15.64 -14.51 49.26
N LEU A 39 14.66 -15.05 48.55
CA LEU A 39 14.74 -15.30 47.10
C LEU A 39 14.71 -13.99 46.28
N LEU A 40 13.99 -12.98 46.74
CA LEU A 40 13.97 -11.66 46.08
C LEU A 40 15.30 -10.91 46.25
N ARG A 41 15.99 -11.11 47.36
CA ARG A 41 17.31 -10.48 47.63
C ARG A 41 18.44 -11.05 46.79
N LEU A 42 18.34 -12.31 46.37
CA LEU A 42 19.36 -12.97 45.53
C LEU A 42 19.23 -12.62 44.04
N LEU A 43 18.16 -11.90 43.65
CA LEU A 43 17.95 -11.44 42.27
C LEU A 43 18.36 -9.97 42.03
N GLU A 44 18.86 -9.25 43.08
CA GLU A 44 19.21 -7.84 43.00
C GLU A 44 20.73 -7.55 42.93
N ASP A 45 21.59 -8.59 42.94
CA ASP A 45 23.06 -8.44 42.88
C ASP A 45 23.62 -9.04 41.58
N GLU A 46 23.31 -8.44 40.45
CA GLU A 46 24.14 -8.54 39.25
C GLU A 46 24.30 -7.13 38.65
N PRO A 47 25.54 -6.56 38.70
CA PRO A 47 25.85 -5.38 37.92
C PRO A 47 26.18 -5.82 36.50
N GLY A 48 25.20 -6.15 35.73
CA GLY A 48 25.34 -6.65 34.37
C GLY A 48 24.81 -5.68 33.34
N SER A 49 25.68 -4.90 32.77
CA SER A 49 25.74 -4.48 31.38
C SER A 49 24.37 -4.51 30.63
N ALA A 50 23.70 -3.38 30.58
CA ALA A 50 22.68 -3.14 29.57
C ALA A 50 23.29 -3.41 28.18
N PRO A 51 22.68 -4.26 27.34
CA PRO A 51 23.06 -4.28 25.94
C PRO A 51 22.77 -2.91 25.36
N ALA A 52 23.79 -2.27 24.80
CA ALA A 52 23.65 -1.07 23.99
C ALA A 52 22.53 -1.32 22.95
N PRO A 53 21.67 -0.31 22.67
CA PRO A 53 20.74 -0.43 21.58
C PRO A 53 21.54 -0.77 20.33
N ALA A 54 21.21 -1.90 19.70
CA ALA A 54 21.72 -2.23 18.39
C ALA A 54 21.43 -1.02 17.52
N GLN A 55 22.48 -0.34 17.07
CA GLN A 55 22.38 0.62 15.99
C GLN A 55 21.90 -0.22 14.81
N GLU A 56 20.62 -0.08 14.43
CA GLU A 56 20.18 -0.42 13.09
C GLU A 56 21.06 0.41 12.16
N GLU A 57 22.04 -0.25 11.55
CA GLU A 57 22.74 0.33 10.41
C GLU A 57 21.63 0.72 9.42
N PRO A 58 21.61 1.96 8.90
CA PRO A 58 20.65 2.33 7.87
C PRO A 58 20.85 1.34 6.73
N ASP A 59 19.76 0.62 6.40
CA ASP A 59 19.68 -0.25 5.25
C ASP A 59 20.32 0.51 4.06
N PRO A 60 21.35 -0.02 3.40
CA PRO A 60 22.02 0.70 2.32
C PRO A 60 20.91 1.10 1.33
N ALA A 61 20.81 2.41 1.08
CA ALA A 61 19.88 2.95 0.09
C ALA A 61 19.96 2.05 -1.14
N PRO A 62 18.82 1.55 -1.68
CA PRO A 62 18.84 0.63 -2.80
C PRO A 62 19.69 1.25 -3.88
N ALA A 63 20.80 0.60 -4.23
CA ALA A 63 21.60 0.98 -5.38
C ALA A 63 20.61 1.13 -6.53
N GLU A 64 20.61 2.30 -7.20
CA GLU A 64 19.75 2.58 -8.36
C GLU A 64 20.14 1.59 -9.48
N THR A 65 19.69 0.36 -9.35
CA THR A 65 19.83 -0.63 -10.41
C THR A 65 18.81 -0.28 -11.46
N VAL A 66 19.29 0.08 -12.65
CA VAL A 66 18.43 0.30 -13.81
C VAL A 66 17.58 -0.96 -13.99
N PRO A 67 16.24 -0.83 -14.07
CA PRO A 67 15.37 -1.98 -14.29
C PRO A 67 15.74 -2.74 -15.57
N ASP A 68 15.47 -4.04 -15.61
CA ASP A 68 15.61 -4.84 -16.83
C ASP A 68 14.58 -4.37 -17.87
N GLU A 69 15.01 -4.07 -19.09
CA GLU A 69 14.14 -3.55 -20.16
C GLU A 69 13.04 -4.56 -20.54
N ASP A 70 13.33 -5.85 -20.50
CA ASP A 70 12.37 -6.95 -20.76
C ASP A 70 11.58 -7.39 -19.52
N GLY A 71 11.77 -6.71 -18.39
CA GLY A 71 11.15 -7.02 -17.11
C GLY A 71 9.64 -6.73 -17.08
N SER A 72 8.94 -7.35 -16.11
CA SER A 72 7.53 -7.11 -15.83
C SER A 72 7.38 -6.36 -14.52
N TYR A 73 6.80 -5.19 -14.56
CA TYR A 73 6.69 -4.28 -13.43
C TYR A 73 5.25 -3.83 -13.22
N THR A 74 4.83 -3.63 -11.98
CA THR A 74 3.47 -3.20 -11.65
C THR A 74 3.40 -2.26 -10.44
N THR A 75 4.46 -2.20 -9.60
CA THR A 75 4.49 -1.30 -8.44
C THR A 75 4.75 0.14 -8.88
N LYS A 76 4.35 1.09 -8.05
CA LYS A 76 4.59 2.53 -8.30
C LYS A 76 6.08 2.83 -8.47
N GLU A 77 6.90 2.24 -7.60
CA GLU A 77 8.34 2.44 -7.54
C GLU A 77 9.02 1.88 -8.80
N ASP A 78 8.73 0.63 -9.16
CA ASP A 78 9.36 -0.03 -10.29
C ASP A 78 8.97 0.59 -11.63
N VAL A 79 7.66 0.90 -11.81
CA VAL A 79 7.17 1.53 -13.04
C VAL A 79 7.72 2.95 -13.18
N CYS A 80 7.84 3.71 -12.07
CA CYS A 80 8.47 5.02 -12.08
C CYS A 80 9.94 4.92 -12.47
N ALA A 81 10.72 4.01 -11.87
CA ALA A 81 12.13 3.78 -12.20
C ALA A 81 12.29 3.36 -13.66
N TYR A 82 11.43 2.51 -14.18
CA TYR A 82 11.44 2.08 -15.58
C TYR A 82 11.18 3.26 -16.53
N LEU A 83 10.17 4.10 -16.25
CA LEU A 83 9.86 5.29 -17.04
C LEU A 83 11.02 6.31 -17.04
N ILE A 84 11.73 6.48 -15.93
CA ILE A 84 12.92 7.33 -15.83
C ILE A 84 14.04 6.79 -16.71
N ALA A 85 14.25 5.46 -16.70
CA ALA A 85 15.34 4.83 -17.45
C ALA A 85 15.08 4.80 -18.95
N TYR A 86 13.86 4.50 -19.38
CA TYR A 86 13.54 4.16 -20.77
C TYR A 86 12.58 5.12 -21.47
N GLY A 87 11.83 5.94 -20.74
CA GLY A 87 10.88 6.90 -21.31
C GLY A 87 9.58 6.28 -21.86
N HIS A 88 9.37 4.99 -21.72
CA HIS A 88 8.18 4.26 -22.13
C HIS A 88 7.77 3.23 -21.09
N LEU A 89 6.56 2.64 -21.21
CA LEU A 89 6.07 1.60 -20.30
C LEU A 89 6.77 0.26 -20.53
N PRO A 90 6.90 -0.55 -19.46
CA PRO A 90 7.37 -1.92 -19.55
C PRO A 90 6.54 -2.79 -20.51
N PRO A 91 7.09 -3.89 -21.07
CA PRO A 91 6.44 -4.72 -22.08
C PRO A 91 5.20 -5.48 -21.59
N ASN A 92 4.98 -5.52 -20.27
CA ASN A 92 3.77 -6.10 -19.68
C ASN A 92 2.56 -5.15 -19.69
N PHE A 93 2.68 -3.93 -20.18
CA PHE A 93 1.53 -3.01 -20.35
C PHE A 93 0.94 -3.13 -21.75
N ILE A 94 -0.40 -3.09 -21.81
CA ILE A 94 -1.17 -3.04 -23.05
C ILE A 94 -2.26 -1.97 -22.94
N THR A 95 -2.63 -1.39 -24.06
CA THR A 95 -3.71 -0.40 -24.14
C THR A 95 -5.09 -1.01 -23.87
N LYS A 96 -6.06 -0.17 -23.54
CA LYS A 96 -7.46 -0.59 -23.41
C LYS A 96 -8.00 -1.18 -24.71
N GLU A 97 -7.59 -0.64 -25.85
CA GLU A 97 -7.96 -1.15 -27.18
C GLU A 97 -7.46 -2.59 -27.39
N GLU A 98 -6.19 -2.87 -27.09
CA GLU A 98 -5.61 -4.22 -27.19
C GLU A 98 -6.29 -5.19 -26.23
N ALA A 99 -6.56 -4.77 -25.00
CA ALA A 99 -7.28 -5.57 -24.01
C ALA A 99 -8.71 -5.90 -24.47
N GLN A 100 -9.43 -4.93 -25.04
CA GLN A 100 -10.77 -5.11 -25.59
C GLN A 100 -10.77 -6.04 -26.81
N ALA A 101 -9.75 -5.98 -27.66
CA ALA A 101 -9.58 -6.92 -28.77
C ALA A 101 -9.40 -8.37 -28.27
N ALA A 102 -8.85 -8.56 -27.05
CA ALA A 102 -8.76 -9.86 -26.38
C ALA A 102 -10.05 -10.25 -25.62
N GLY A 103 -11.12 -9.45 -25.73
CA GLY A 103 -12.42 -9.72 -25.10
C GLY A 103 -12.61 -9.11 -23.71
N TRP A 104 -11.71 -8.23 -23.26
CA TRP A 104 -11.85 -7.55 -21.98
C TRP A 104 -12.94 -6.45 -22.05
N GLU A 105 -13.88 -6.50 -21.10
CA GLU A 105 -15.00 -5.55 -21.00
C GLU A 105 -14.91 -4.68 -19.73
N GLY A 106 -13.85 -4.84 -18.95
CA GLY A 106 -13.63 -4.11 -17.69
C GLY A 106 -13.24 -5.04 -16.54
N GLY A 107 -12.89 -4.44 -15.39
CA GLY A 107 -12.44 -5.17 -14.20
C GLY A 107 -11.04 -5.76 -14.33
N SER A 108 -10.80 -6.94 -13.75
CA SER A 108 -9.50 -7.63 -13.82
C SER A 108 -9.13 -8.01 -15.25
N LEU A 109 -7.86 -7.76 -15.60
CA LEU A 109 -7.31 -8.14 -16.92
C LEU A 109 -6.83 -9.59 -16.94
N GLU A 110 -6.54 -10.18 -15.78
CA GLU A 110 -5.87 -11.48 -15.63
C GLU A 110 -6.55 -12.62 -16.40
N LYS A 111 -7.88 -12.60 -16.49
CA LYS A 111 -8.67 -13.62 -17.22
C LYS A 111 -8.48 -13.55 -18.73
N TYR A 112 -8.21 -12.37 -19.27
CA TYR A 112 -8.17 -12.10 -20.73
C TYR A 112 -6.74 -12.02 -21.25
N CYS A 113 -5.88 -11.36 -20.51
CA CYS A 113 -4.46 -11.16 -20.84
C CYS A 113 -3.62 -11.43 -19.58
N PRO A 114 -3.39 -12.72 -19.21
CA PRO A 114 -2.60 -13.08 -18.04
C PRO A 114 -1.21 -12.44 -18.07
N GLY A 115 -0.78 -11.90 -16.94
CA GLY A 115 0.53 -11.25 -16.83
C GLY A 115 0.62 -9.85 -17.45
N LYS A 116 -0.52 -9.26 -17.86
CA LYS A 116 -0.56 -7.89 -18.41
C LYS A 116 -1.27 -6.91 -17.49
N CYS A 117 -0.91 -5.64 -17.63
CA CYS A 117 -1.53 -4.49 -16.99
C CYS A 117 -2.06 -3.52 -18.07
N ILE A 118 -3.08 -2.72 -17.73
CA ILE A 118 -3.58 -1.66 -18.62
C ILE A 118 -2.66 -0.45 -18.55
N GLY A 119 -2.22 0.05 -19.71
CA GLY A 119 -1.42 1.27 -19.81
C GLY A 119 -1.09 1.63 -21.25
N GLY A 120 -0.64 2.87 -21.46
CA GLY A 120 -0.32 3.40 -22.78
C GLY A 120 -1.43 4.25 -23.40
N ASP A 121 -2.59 4.32 -22.76
CA ASP A 121 -3.68 5.18 -23.23
C ASP A 121 -3.40 6.66 -22.93
N ARG A 122 -3.90 7.54 -23.80
CA ARG A 122 -3.77 8.97 -23.62
C ARG A 122 -4.62 9.47 -22.45
N PHE A 123 -4.00 10.18 -21.52
CA PHE A 123 -4.69 10.91 -20.46
C PHE A 123 -5.03 12.35 -20.91
N GLY A 124 -6.29 12.75 -20.80
CA GLY A 124 -6.78 14.00 -21.38
C GLY A 124 -6.49 15.27 -20.56
N ASN A 125 -6.18 15.15 -19.26
CA ASN A 125 -5.99 16.26 -18.31
C ASN A 125 -7.08 17.37 -18.43
N ARG A 126 -8.34 16.98 -18.61
CA ARG A 126 -9.46 17.90 -18.90
C ARG A 126 -9.75 18.85 -17.75
N GLU A 127 -9.53 18.39 -16.52
CA GLU A 127 -9.69 19.15 -15.28
C GLU A 127 -8.50 20.10 -15.02
N GLY A 128 -7.44 20.03 -15.83
CA GLY A 128 -6.26 20.88 -15.68
C GLY A 128 -5.45 20.66 -14.40
N ARG A 129 -5.56 19.46 -13.81
CA ARG A 129 -4.88 19.13 -12.54
C ARG A 129 -3.37 18.92 -12.69
N LEU A 130 -2.94 18.56 -13.89
CA LEU A 130 -1.52 18.42 -14.25
C LEU A 130 -1.04 19.64 -15.04
N PRO A 131 0.25 20.03 -14.93
CA PRO A 131 0.77 21.22 -15.59
C PRO A 131 0.72 21.10 -17.11
N SER A 132 0.27 22.17 -17.79
CA SER A 132 0.17 22.25 -19.25
C SER A 132 1.38 22.97 -19.83
N ALA A 133 1.91 22.44 -20.94
CA ALA A 133 2.94 23.09 -21.74
C ALA A 133 2.70 22.85 -23.22
N LYS A 134 3.33 23.68 -24.09
CA LYS A 134 3.22 23.52 -25.54
C LYS A 134 3.80 22.19 -25.99
N GLY A 135 2.99 21.35 -26.61
CA GLY A 135 3.38 20.03 -27.10
C GLY A 135 3.40 18.93 -26.04
N ARG A 136 3.11 19.24 -24.77
CA ARG A 136 3.01 18.23 -23.72
C ARG A 136 1.77 17.36 -23.92
N THR A 137 1.97 16.07 -23.89
CA THR A 137 0.92 15.06 -23.90
C THR A 137 1.09 14.16 -22.70
N TRP A 138 -0.02 13.58 -22.23
CA TRP A 138 -0.03 12.72 -21.07
C TRP A 138 -0.48 11.31 -21.44
N THR A 139 0.17 10.33 -20.86
CA THR A 139 -0.14 8.89 -20.96
C THR A 139 -0.39 8.34 -19.58
N GLU A 140 -1.34 7.41 -19.45
CA GLU A 140 -1.70 6.78 -18.18
C GLU A 140 -1.39 5.29 -18.17
N CYS A 141 -1.15 4.73 -16.98
CA CYS A 141 -1.12 3.31 -16.74
C CYS A 141 -1.67 2.96 -15.35
N ASP A 142 -2.26 1.77 -15.26
CA ASP A 142 -2.68 1.18 -13.99
C ASP A 142 -1.46 0.60 -13.26
N ILE A 143 -1.41 0.74 -11.94
CA ILE A 143 -0.37 0.12 -11.13
C ILE A 143 -0.98 -0.78 -10.06
N ASN A 144 -0.17 -1.71 -9.52
CA ASN A 144 -0.59 -2.73 -8.55
C ASN A 144 -1.74 -3.62 -9.05
N THR A 145 -1.80 -3.88 -10.38
CA THR A 145 -2.91 -4.61 -11.01
C THR A 145 -2.53 -5.98 -11.53
N LEU A 146 -1.26 -6.34 -11.56
CA LEU A 146 -0.81 -7.68 -11.98
C LEU A 146 -1.36 -8.75 -11.02
N GLY A 147 -2.14 -9.71 -11.54
CA GLY A 147 -2.82 -10.72 -10.74
C GLY A 147 -3.95 -10.20 -9.85
N ALA A 148 -4.28 -8.90 -9.89
CA ALA A 148 -5.31 -8.31 -9.06
C ALA A 148 -6.73 -8.65 -9.57
N ARG A 149 -7.71 -8.66 -8.63
CA ARG A 149 -9.12 -8.91 -8.96
C ARG A 149 -9.83 -7.73 -9.62
N SER A 150 -9.25 -6.55 -9.56
CA SER A 150 -9.77 -5.32 -10.14
C SER A 150 -8.63 -4.37 -10.50
N ARG A 151 -8.94 -3.32 -11.27
CA ARG A 151 -7.97 -2.28 -11.65
C ARG A 151 -7.62 -1.32 -10.51
N GLY A 152 -8.38 -1.31 -9.41
CA GLY A 152 -8.17 -0.33 -8.34
C GLY A 152 -8.25 1.13 -8.81
N ALA A 153 -7.77 2.05 -7.97
CA ALA A 153 -7.76 3.50 -8.23
C ALA A 153 -6.36 4.06 -8.55
N GLU A 154 -5.31 3.26 -8.35
CA GLU A 154 -3.92 3.71 -8.47
C GLU A 154 -3.46 3.81 -9.92
N ARG A 155 -2.87 4.94 -10.28
CA ARG A 155 -2.36 5.21 -11.63
C ARG A 155 -1.02 5.93 -11.57
N ILE A 156 -0.22 5.72 -12.59
CA ILE A 156 0.82 6.66 -12.99
C ILE A 156 0.33 7.39 -14.24
N VAL A 157 0.56 8.71 -14.27
CA VAL A 157 0.34 9.55 -15.45
C VAL A 157 1.66 10.24 -15.75
N PHE A 158 2.20 10.04 -16.94
CA PHE A 158 3.49 10.57 -17.34
C PHE A 158 3.40 11.34 -18.63
N SER A 159 4.30 12.32 -18.78
CA SER A 159 4.33 13.18 -19.96
C SER A 159 5.43 12.78 -20.94
N ASN A 160 5.27 13.17 -22.20
CA ASN A 160 6.29 12.99 -23.23
C ASN A 160 7.56 13.85 -23.02
N ASP A 161 7.56 14.75 -22.05
CA ASP A 161 8.69 15.61 -21.68
C ASP A 161 9.25 15.31 -20.27
N GLY A 162 8.93 14.12 -19.72
CA GLY A 162 9.65 13.54 -18.59
C GLY A 162 9.01 13.76 -17.21
N LEU A 163 7.83 14.36 -17.11
CA LEU A 163 7.12 14.44 -15.82
C LEU A 163 6.40 13.12 -15.50
N ILE A 164 6.49 12.66 -14.27
CA ILE A 164 5.80 11.46 -13.80
C ILE A 164 5.02 11.80 -12.54
N TYR A 165 3.72 11.53 -12.55
CA TYR A 165 2.80 11.74 -11.45
C TYR A 165 2.11 10.45 -11.05
N TYR A 166 1.83 10.32 -9.76
CA TYR A 166 1.02 9.26 -9.17
C TYR A 166 -0.31 9.80 -8.68
N THR A 167 -1.36 9.00 -8.80
CA THR A 167 -2.65 9.20 -8.14
C THR A 167 -3.09 7.90 -7.46
N GLY A 168 -3.53 7.98 -6.22
CA GLY A 168 -4.08 6.86 -5.45
C GLY A 168 -5.61 6.87 -5.36
N ASP A 169 -6.27 7.91 -5.89
CA ASP A 169 -7.68 8.24 -5.69
C ASP A 169 -8.44 8.43 -7.02
N HIS A 170 -7.99 7.76 -8.08
CA HIS A 170 -8.60 7.81 -9.41
C HIS A 170 -8.67 9.21 -9.98
N TYR A 171 -7.52 9.91 -9.98
CA TYR A 171 -7.27 11.24 -10.56
C TYR A 171 -7.85 12.43 -9.78
N GLU A 172 -8.28 12.25 -8.53
CA GLU A 172 -8.74 13.37 -7.69
C GLU A 172 -7.56 14.23 -7.21
N SER A 173 -6.43 13.59 -6.89
CA SER A 173 -5.18 14.26 -6.55
C SER A 173 -3.97 13.64 -7.25
N PHE A 174 -2.88 14.41 -7.36
CA PHE A 174 -1.65 13.96 -7.98
C PHE A 174 -0.43 14.29 -7.11
N GLN A 175 0.48 13.33 -7.00
CA GLN A 175 1.80 13.47 -6.39
C GLN A 175 2.86 13.44 -7.48
N LEU A 176 3.72 14.46 -7.57
CA LEU A 176 4.89 14.44 -8.45
C LEU A 176 5.87 13.37 -7.95
N LEU A 177 6.28 12.46 -8.82
CA LEU A 177 7.30 11.45 -8.57
C LEU A 177 8.63 11.83 -9.21
N HIS A 178 8.61 12.43 -10.41
CA HIS A 178 9.82 12.77 -11.15
C HIS A 178 9.60 13.98 -12.05
N GLY A 179 10.70 14.73 -12.30
CA GLY A 179 10.78 15.90 -13.19
C GLY A 179 10.44 17.22 -12.49
N GLU A 180 10.55 18.31 -13.23
CA GLU A 180 10.21 19.68 -12.79
C GLU A 180 9.11 20.22 -13.72
N PRO A 181 7.93 20.63 -13.16
CA PRO A 181 6.79 21.10 -13.96
C PRO A 181 7.03 22.40 -14.71
#